data_0b14eac2ec8ff2c9f545fc8f86dfd485
#
_entry.id   0b14eac2ec8ff2c9f545fc8f86dfd485
#
_cell.length_a   1.000
_cell.length_b   1.000
_cell.length_c   1.000
_cell.angle_alpha   90.00
_cell.angle_beta   90.00
_cell.angle_gamma   90.00
#
_symmetry.space_group_name_H-M   'P 1'
#
loop_
_entity.id
_entity.type
_entity.pdbx_description
1 polymer ?
#
loop_
_entity_poly.entity_id
_entity_poly.type
_entity_poly.pdbx_seq_one_letter_code
_entity_poly.pdbx_strand_id
1 'polypeptide(L)'
;MGHDQMLRVSKVDEWLRRAPTRPDMSTHGDCVIIRSADGAQGIGLASGVTSQSAGAQGLCLNLVMIPPGRRGMPHFHDGHETAIYTVSGQTEVWHGRGLAKRTVVRAGDFMYIPPGTPHLPVNRGDVTAIAVVARSDPAEAESRVVVDLPRHLADLLSLPIVVQE
;
A
#
# COMPACT_ATOMS: atom_id res chain seq x y z
N MET A 1 21.32 5.75 21.07
CA MET A 1 20.25 6.18 20.15
C MET A 1 19.63 5.02 19.36
N GLY A 2 19.42 3.83 19.93
CA GLY A 2 18.99 2.64 19.20
C GLY A 2 17.74 1.92 19.71
N HIS A 3 17.15 2.33 20.85
CA HIS A 3 16.05 1.57 21.45
C HIS A 3 14.64 2.00 20.99
N ASP A 4 14.45 3.22 20.51
CA ASP A 4 13.12 3.74 20.17
C ASP A 4 12.60 3.28 18.79
N GLN A 5 13.49 2.99 17.85
CA GLN A 5 13.09 2.46 16.53
C GLN A 5 12.62 0.99 16.58
N MET A 6 13.23 0.18 17.45
CA MET A 6 12.86 -1.25 17.58
C MET A 6 11.48 -1.45 18.22
N LEU A 7 11.08 -0.57 19.15
CA LEU A 7 9.77 -0.62 19.80
C LEU A 7 8.60 -0.23 18.86
N ARG A 8 8.86 0.60 17.87
CA ARG A 8 7.82 0.98 16.89
C ARG A 8 7.51 -0.15 15.90
N VAL A 9 8.52 -0.89 15.47
CA VAL A 9 8.35 -2.05 14.57
C VAL A 9 7.55 -3.15 15.26
N SER A 10 7.80 -3.43 16.56
CA SER A 10 7.08 -4.45 17.31
C SER A 10 5.59 -4.16 17.51
N LYS A 11 5.19 -2.89 17.63
CA LYS A 11 3.77 -2.49 17.71
C LYS A 11 3.03 -2.64 16.39
N VAL A 12 3.71 -2.38 15.28
CA VAL A 12 3.17 -2.62 13.94
C VAL A 12 3.01 -4.11 13.69
N ASP A 13 4.02 -4.93 14.07
CA ASP A 13 3.96 -6.38 13.95
C ASP A 13 2.85 -6.99 14.83
N GLU A 14 2.61 -6.44 16.02
CA GLU A 14 1.51 -6.87 16.89
C GLU A 14 0.14 -6.51 16.30
N TRP A 15 0.03 -5.34 15.68
CA TRP A 15 -1.19 -4.91 15.01
C TRP A 15 -1.51 -5.76 13.79
N LEU A 16 -0.49 -6.15 13.01
CA LEU A 16 -0.61 -6.99 11.82
C LEU A 16 -1.03 -8.45 12.12
N ARG A 17 -0.87 -8.93 13.37
CA ARG A 17 -1.20 -10.32 13.77
C ARG A 17 -2.66 -10.53 14.16
N ARG A 18 -3.50 -9.51 14.10
CA ARG A 18 -4.90 -9.64 14.51
C ARG A 18 -5.78 -9.98 13.31
N ALA A 19 -6.47 -11.12 13.37
CA ALA A 19 -7.38 -11.56 12.33
C ALA A 19 -8.51 -10.55 12.06
N PRO A 20 -8.91 -10.28 10.79
CA PRO A 20 -10.10 -9.51 10.50
C PRO A 20 -11.31 -10.28 10.99
N THR A 21 -12.11 -9.67 11.85
CA THR A 21 -13.45 -10.14 12.15
C THR A 21 -14.38 -9.59 11.07
N ARG A 22 -15.22 -10.44 10.48
CA ARG A 22 -16.27 -9.96 9.58
C ARG A 22 -17.18 -9.00 10.36
N PRO A 23 -17.36 -7.75 9.93
CA PRO A 23 -18.20 -6.81 10.66
C PRO A 23 -19.64 -7.31 10.68
N ASP A 24 -20.32 -7.12 11.81
CA ASP A 24 -21.76 -7.24 11.86
C ASP A 24 -22.38 -6.04 11.13
N MET A 25 -22.87 -6.27 9.92
CA MET A 25 -23.45 -5.24 9.06
C MET A 25 -24.91 -4.91 9.44
N SER A 26 -25.43 -5.44 10.56
CA SER A 26 -26.83 -5.24 10.98
C SER A 26 -27.12 -3.86 11.56
N THR A 27 -26.09 -3.08 11.90
CA THR A 27 -26.23 -1.76 12.54
C THR A 27 -25.87 -0.64 11.56
N HIS A 28 -26.86 -0.01 10.93
CA HIS A 28 -26.67 1.20 10.14
C HIS A 28 -26.25 2.34 11.07
N GLY A 29 -25.04 2.88 10.86
CA GLY A 29 -24.54 4.05 11.56
C GLY A 29 -23.53 3.78 12.68
N ASP A 30 -23.23 2.52 13.01
CA ASP A 30 -22.19 2.20 14.01
C ASP A 30 -20.79 2.14 13.39
N CYS A 31 -19.78 2.45 14.23
CA CYS A 31 -18.38 2.32 13.82
C CYS A 31 -18.01 0.84 13.65
N VAL A 32 -17.36 0.53 12.54
CA VAL A 32 -16.86 -0.82 12.23
C VAL A 32 -15.37 -0.88 12.51
N ILE A 33 -14.93 -1.93 13.21
CA ILE A 33 -13.51 -2.20 13.46
C ILE A 33 -13.08 -3.37 12.59
N ILE A 34 -12.17 -3.12 11.66
CA ILE A 34 -11.51 -4.15 10.88
C ILE A 34 -10.19 -4.50 11.57
N ARG A 35 -10.02 -5.77 11.91
CA ARG A 35 -8.78 -6.28 12.48
C ARG A 35 -8.04 -7.05 11.39
N SER A 36 -6.75 -6.75 11.22
CA SER A 36 -5.95 -7.53 10.27
C SER A 36 -5.86 -8.99 10.72
N ALA A 37 -5.93 -9.93 9.76
CA ALA A 37 -5.78 -11.35 10.03
C ALA A 37 -4.41 -11.68 10.62
N ASP A 38 -4.38 -12.64 11.54
CA ASP A 38 -3.16 -13.37 11.81
C ASP A 38 -2.72 -14.06 10.52
N GLY A 39 -1.65 -13.59 9.92
CA GLY A 39 -1.12 -14.20 8.72
C GLY A 39 -0.99 -13.31 7.49
N ALA A 40 -1.36 -12.03 7.52
CA ALA A 40 -0.80 -11.07 6.58
C ALA A 40 0.71 -10.95 6.88
N GLN A 41 1.41 -12.07 6.75
CA GLN A 41 2.84 -12.16 6.99
C GLN A 41 3.56 -11.47 5.83
N GLY A 42 3.64 -10.16 5.95
CA GLY A 42 4.86 -9.49 5.60
C GLY A 42 5.09 -9.15 4.15
N ILE A 43 4.27 -9.50 3.18
CA ILE A 43 4.55 -9.15 1.79
C ILE A 43 3.23 -8.85 1.08
N GLY A 44 2.95 -7.58 0.81
CA GLY A 44 1.80 -7.21 0.01
C GLY A 44 0.91 -6.15 0.62
N LEU A 45 -0.35 -6.25 0.29
CA LEU A 45 -1.42 -5.40 0.73
C LEU A 45 -2.19 -6.10 1.86
N ALA A 46 -2.27 -5.46 3.02
CA ALA A 46 -3.23 -5.85 4.03
C ALA A 46 -4.48 -4.98 3.88
N SER A 47 -5.55 -5.57 3.39
CA SER A 47 -6.83 -4.89 3.24
C SER A 47 -7.39 -4.47 4.60
N GLY A 48 -7.68 -3.19 4.72
CA GLY A 48 -8.30 -2.58 5.89
C GLY A 48 -9.76 -2.27 5.64
N VAL A 49 -10.07 -1.00 5.45
CA VAL A 49 -11.44 -0.53 5.16
C VAL A 49 -11.68 -0.59 3.65
N THR A 50 -12.67 -1.37 3.23
CA THR A 50 -13.11 -1.49 1.82
C THR A 50 -14.63 -1.65 1.75
N SER A 51 -15.19 -1.69 0.55
CA SER A 51 -16.61 -2.02 0.35
C SER A 51 -16.94 -3.42 0.90
N GLN A 52 -16.02 -4.37 0.79
CA GLN A 52 -16.22 -5.75 1.26
C GLN A 52 -16.05 -5.90 2.77
N SER A 53 -15.07 -5.23 3.36
CA SER A 53 -14.75 -5.40 4.78
C SER A 53 -15.62 -4.55 5.71
N ALA A 54 -16.02 -3.36 5.26
CA ALA A 54 -16.70 -2.35 6.08
C ALA A 54 -17.95 -1.74 5.43
N GLY A 55 -18.28 -2.13 4.18
CA GLY A 55 -19.36 -1.50 3.43
C GLY A 55 -19.06 -0.05 3.01
N ALA A 56 -17.78 0.31 2.92
CA ALA A 56 -17.36 1.65 2.51
C ALA A 56 -17.87 1.95 1.10
N GLN A 57 -18.34 3.19 0.85
CA GLN A 57 -18.94 3.59 -0.42
C GLN A 57 -18.07 4.55 -1.22
N GLY A 58 -17.15 5.26 -0.59
CA GLY A 58 -16.38 6.32 -1.25
C GLY A 58 -14.87 6.23 -1.06
N LEU A 59 -14.38 5.26 -0.30
CA LEU A 59 -12.94 5.12 -0.04
C LEU A 59 -12.54 3.69 0.31
N CYS A 60 -11.26 3.37 0.14
CA CYS A 60 -10.60 2.29 0.85
C CYS A 60 -9.39 2.81 1.65
N LEU A 61 -8.99 2.07 2.67
CA LEU A 61 -7.79 2.34 3.48
C LEU A 61 -7.08 1.02 3.75
N ASN A 62 -5.84 0.92 3.31
CA ASN A 62 -5.06 -0.30 3.34
C ASN A 62 -3.65 -0.07 3.90
N LEU A 63 -3.00 -1.16 4.31
CA LEU A 63 -1.60 -1.16 4.66
C LEU A 63 -0.81 -1.87 3.56
N VAL A 64 0.22 -1.19 3.04
CA VAL A 64 1.14 -1.75 2.03
C VAL A 64 2.49 -1.97 2.68
N MET A 65 3.05 -3.16 2.46
CA MET A 65 4.37 -3.55 2.94
C MET A 65 5.23 -4.02 1.77
N ILE A 66 6.37 -3.36 1.56
CA ILE A 66 7.32 -3.71 0.50
C ILE A 66 8.66 -4.04 1.16
N PRO A 67 9.04 -5.32 1.24
CA PRO A 67 10.34 -5.73 1.76
C PRO A 67 11.53 -5.20 0.94
N PRO A 68 12.74 -5.23 1.49
CA PRO A 68 13.96 -4.91 0.75
C PRO A 68 14.07 -5.69 -0.57
N GLY A 69 14.52 -5.02 -1.62
CA GLY A 69 14.73 -5.64 -2.94
C GLY A 69 13.43 -6.06 -3.65
N ARG A 70 12.27 -5.57 -3.22
CA ARG A 70 10.99 -5.87 -3.86
C ARG A 70 10.40 -4.63 -4.52
N ARG A 71 9.48 -4.85 -5.44
CA ARG A 71 8.71 -3.81 -6.13
C ARG A 71 7.23 -4.16 -6.23
N GLY A 72 6.41 -3.14 -6.37
CA GLY A 72 5.01 -3.30 -6.80
C GLY A 72 4.91 -3.63 -8.30
N MET A 73 3.67 -3.76 -8.76
CA MET A 73 3.34 -3.83 -10.17
C MET A 73 3.15 -2.42 -10.72
N PRO A 74 3.68 -2.09 -11.92
CA PRO A 74 3.42 -0.79 -12.53
C PRO A 74 1.95 -0.69 -12.94
N HIS A 75 1.24 0.32 -12.44
CA HIS A 75 -0.19 0.48 -12.67
C HIS A 75 -0.64 1.92 -12.48
N PHE A 76 -1.89 2.21 -12.84
CA PHE A 76 -2.62 3.40 -12.42
C PHE A 76 -4.03 3.01 -11.96
N HIS A 77 -4.70 3.94 -11.27
CA HIS A 77 -6.11 3.80 -10.91
C HIS A 77 -6.94 4.75 -11.79
N ASP A 78 -7.85 4.15 -12.57
CA ASP A 78 -8.70 4.93 -13.47
C ASP A 78 -9.80 5.65 -12.68
N GLY A 79 -9.86 6.97 -12.85
CA GLY A 79 -10.87 7.81 -12.19
C GLY A 79 -10.71 8.01 -10.68
N HIS A 80 -9.70 7.40 -10.02
CA HIS A 80 -9.56 7.43 -8.57
C HIS A 80 -8.24 8.02 -8.09
N GLU A 81 -8.33 8.77 -6.99
CA GLU A 81 -7.21 9.39 -6.29
C GLU A 81 -6.57 8.43 -5.30
N THR A 82 -5.28 8.59 -5.06
CA THR A 82 -4.55 7.84 -4.03
C THR A 82 -3.75 8.80 -3.16
N ALA A 83 -3.89 8.65 -1.84
CA ALA A 83 -3.06 9.30 -0.85
C ALA A 83 -2.28 8.24 -0.06
N ILE A 84 -1.00 8.49 0.16
CA ILE A 84 -0.07 7.57 0.82
C ILE A 84 0.57 8.30 1.99
N TYR A 85 0.64 7.64 3.14
CA TYR A 85 1.48 8.06 4.26
C TYR A 85 2.48 6.97 4.59
N THR A 86 3.77 7.26 4.50
CA THR A 86 4.83 6.29 4.80
C THR A 86 5.07 6.24 6.30
N VAL A 87 4.80 5.08 6.90
CA VAL A 87 4.93 4.84 8.35
C VAL A 87 6.36 4.51 8.73
N SER A 88 7.04 3.67 7.91
CA SER A 88 8.44 3.28 8.15
C SER A 88 9.16 2.93 6.85
N GLY A 89 10.49 2.98 6.88
CA GLY A 89 11.32 2.71 5.71
C GLY A 89 11.22 3.80 4.65
N GLN A 90 11.51 3.42 3.41
CA GLN A 90 11.41 4.31 2.25
C GLN A 90 11.12 3.51 0.98
N THR A 91 10.49 4.17 0.00
CA THR A 91 10.33 3.64 -1.35
C THR A 91 10.78 4.66 -2.39
N GLU A 92 11.33 4.17 -3.49
CA GLU A 92 11.41 4.92 -4.74
C GLU A 92 10.10 4.71 -5.49
N VAL A 93 9.41 5.80 -5.78
CA VAL A 93 8.21 5.75 -6.60
C VAL A 93 8.52 6.32 -7.97
N TRP A 94 8.49 5.46 -8.98
CA TRP A 94 8.55 5.86 -10.38
C TRP A 94 7.14 6.21 -10.81
N HIS A 95 6.93 7.38 -11.44
CA HIS A 95 5.58 7.85 -11.72
C HIS A 95 5.49 8.77 -12.93
N GLY A 96 4.23 9.08 -13.30
CA GLY A 96 3.89 9.92 -14.44
C GLY A 96 3.97 9.19 -15.78
N ARG A 97 3.81 9.93 -16.87
CA ARG A 97 3.80 9.36 -18.21
C ARG A 97 5.08 8.57 -18.48
N GLY A 98 4.92 7.30 -18.82
CA GLY A 98 6.04 6.39 -19.08
C GLY A 98 6.92 6.14 -17.86
N LEU A 99 6.42 6.38 -16.63
CA LEU A 99 7.18 6.22 -15.38
C LEU A 99 8.53 6.99 -15.42
N ALA A 100 8.55 8.17 -16.03
CA ALA A 100 9.78 8.92 -16.31
C ALA A 100 10.29 9.74 -15.11
N LYS A 101 9.45 9.92 -14.09
CA LYS A 101 9.80 10.67 -12.87
C LYS A 101 10.07 9.69 -11.73
N ARG A 102 11.05 10.03 -10.88
CA ARG A 102 11.42 9.27 -9.69
C ARG A 102 11.36 10.17 -8.46
N THR A 103 10.64 9.73 -7.44
CA THR A 103 10.58 10.40 -6.13
C THR A 103 10.89 9.38 -5.04
N VAL A 104 11.72 9.77 -4.07
CA VAL A 104 11.95 8.95 -2.86
C VAL A 104 10.99 9.43 -1.79
N VAL A 105 10.17 8.52 -1.29
CA VAL A 105 9.19 8.77 -0.24
C VAL A 105 9.67 8.06 1.02
N ARG A 106 9.83 8.78 2.12
CA ARG A 106 10.41 8.32 3.40
C ARG A 106 9.37 8.28 4.50
N ALA A 107 9.70 7.61 5.58
CA ALA A 107 8.88 7.66 6.80
C ALA A 107 8.57 9.11 7.21
N GLY A 108 7.28 9.41 7.42
CA GLY A 108 6.74 10.73 7.70
C GLY A 108 6.25 11.50 6.48
N ASP A 109 6.61 11.07 5.26
CA ASP A 109 6.17 11.75 4.04
C ASP A 109 4.74 11.38 3.65
N PHE A 110 4.05 12.35 3.07
CA PHE A 110 2.79 12.15 2.36
C PHE A 110 3.02 12.24 0.85
N MET A 111 2.38 11.35 0.09
CA MET A 111 2.37 11.40 -1.36
C MET A 111 0.93 11.36 -1.87
N TYR A 112 0.62 12.24 -2.82
CA TYR A 112 -0.65 12.24 -3.55
C TYR A 112 -0.42 11.80 -4.98
N ILE A 113 -1.25 10.88 -5.46
CA ILE A 113 -1.23 10.38 -6.84
C ILE A 113 -2.58 10.70 -7.49
N PRO A 114 -2.61 11.61 -8.50
CA PRO A 114 -3.84 11.93 -9.21
C PRO A 114 -4.40 10.72 -9.97
N PRO A 115 -5.72 10.73 -10.28
CA PRO A 115 -6.34 9.72 -11.13
C PRO A 115 -5.59 9.51 -12.44
N GLY A 116 -5.54 8.27 -12.93
CA GLY A 116 -4.90 7.92 -14.19
C GLY A 116 -3.37 8.08 -14.24
N THR A 117 -2.71 8.38 -13.12
CA THR A 117 -1.26 8.56 -13.08
C THR A 117 -0.53 7.23 -12.87
N PRO A 118 0.22 6.72 -13.86
CA PRO A 118 1.02 5.52 -13.72
C PRO A 118 2.05 5.67 -12.60
N HIS A 119 2.20 4.62 -11.78
CA HIS A 119 3.17 4.60 -10.70
C HIS A 119 3.66 3.19 -10.39
N LEU A 120 4.88 3.12 -9.84
CA LEU A 120 5.57 1.88 -9.48
C LEU A 120 6.42 2.13 -8.23
N PRO A 121 6.04 1.60 -7.06
CA PRO A 121 6.88 1.65 -5.88
C PRO A 121 7.94 0.56 -5.92
N VAL A 122 9.16 0.91 -5.48
CA VAL A 122 10.31 0.01 -5.39
C VAL A 122 11.00 0.24 -4.06
N ASN A 123 11.26 -0.81 -3.29
CA ASN A 123 12.08 -0.71 -2.09
C ASN A 123 13.52 -1.16 -2.39
N ARG A 124 14.43 -0.19 -2.54
CA ARG A 124 15.88 -0.42 -2.65
C ARG A 124 16.61 -0.20 -1.32
N GLY A 125 15.88 0.00 -0.22
CA GLY A 125 16.44 0.10 1.13
C GLY A 125 16.73 -1.27 1.73
N ASP A 126 17.15 -1.26 2.98
CA ASP A 126 17.54 -2.43 3.78
C ASP A 126 16.47 -2.85 4.82
N VAL A 127 15.41 -2.07 4.95
CA VAL A 127 14.27 -2.35 5.83
C VAL A 127 12.96 -2.39 5.05
N THR A 128 11.96 -3.11 5.55
CA THR A 128 10.62 -3.12 4.96
C THR A 128 10.01 -1.73 4.99
N ALA A 129 9.58 -1.25 3.85
CA ALA A 129 8.78 -0.03 3.75
C ALA A 129 7.32 -0.35 4.07
N ILE A 130 6.73 0.45 4.96
CA ILE A 130 5.34 0.31 5.40
C ILE A 130 4.63 1.63 5.14
N ALA A 131 3.50 1.57 4.46
CA ALA A 131 2.70 2.74 4.15
C ALA A 131 1.20 2.46 4.34
N VAL A 132 0.49 3.47 4.85
CA VAL A 132 -0.97 3.52 4.80
C VAL A 132 -1.36 4.14 3.46
N VAL A 133 -2.28 3.49 2.75
CA VAL A 133 -2.75 3.91 1.43
C VAL A 133 -4.26 4.10 1.48
N ALA A 134 -4.72 5.32 1.28
CA ALA A 134 -6.11 5.67 1.08
C ALA A 134 -6.39 5.88 -0.40
N ARG A 135 -7.55 5.42 -0.88
CA ARG A 135 -7.98 5.61 -2.26
C ARG A 135 -9.46 5.93 -2.31
N SER A 136 -9.88 6.73 -3.29
CA SER A 136 -11.29 7.04 -3.51
C SER A 136 -12.06 5.91 -4.26
N ASP A 137 -11.46 4.72 -4.35
CA ASP A 137 -12.06 3.49 -4.86
C ASP A 137 -12.38 2.55 -3.70
N PRO A 138 -13.65 2.36 -3.32
CA PRO A 138 -14.00 1.47 -2.21
C PRO A 138 -13.81 -0.02 -2.53
N ALA A 139 -13.79 -0.39 -3.81
CA ALA A 139 -13.59 -1.77 -4.27
C ALA A 139 -12.11 -2.15 -4.43
N GLU A 140 -11.20 -1.19 -4.23
CA GLU A 140 -9.74 -1.33 -4.17
C GLU A 140 -9.06 -1.77 -5.47
N ALA A 141 -9.46 -2.89 -6.06
CA ALA A 141 -8.80 -3.49 -7.22
C ALA A 141 -9.47 -3.19 -8.55
N GLU A 142 -10.74 -2.78 -8.55
CA GLU A 142 -11.54 -2.66 -9.78
C GLU A 142 -11.04 -1.55 -10.70
N SER A 143 -10.51 -0.45 -10.16
CA SER A 143 -9.99 0.67 -10.93
C SER A 143 -8.53 0.49 -11.39
N ARG A 144 -7.87 -0.60 -10.97
CA ARG A 144 -6.45 -0.82 -11.25
C ARG A 144 -6.21 -1.28 -12.68
N VAL A 145 -5.44 -0.50 -13.43
CA VAL A 145 -5.00 -0.82 -14.79
C VAL A 145 -3.48 -1.02 -14.80
N VAL A 146 -3.05 -2.23 -15.13
CA VAL A 146 -1.62 -2.58 -15.23
C VAL A 146 -1.03 -1.97 -16.51
N VAL A 147 0.19 -1.45 -16.41
CA VAL A 147 0.94 -0.90 -17.54
C VAL A 147 2.26 -1.65 -17.74
N ASP A 148 2.78 -1.61 -18.96
CA ASP A 148 4.08 -2.21 -19.26
C ASP A 148 5.21 -1.45 -18.57
N LEU A 149 6.25 -2.19 -18.14
CA LEU A 149 7.46 -1.59 -17.61
C LEU A 149 8.29 -1.03 -18.76
N PRO A 150 8.60 0.29 -18.76
CA PRO A 150 9.38 0.89 -19.84
C PRO A 150 10.82 0.37 -19.89
N ARG A 151 11.44 0.39 -21.07
CA ARG A 151 12.81 -0.14 -21.30
C ARG A 151 13.87 0.51 -20.39
N HIS A 152 13.72 1.79 -20.05
CA HIS A 152 14.67 2.47 -19.15
C HIS A 152 14.62 2.00 -17.69
N LEU A 153 13.62 1.18 -17.35
CA LEU A 153 13.46 0.54 -16.05
C LEU A 153 13.62 -0.99 -16.12
N ALA A 154 14.22 -1.50 -17.19
CA ALA A 154 14.37 -2.94 -17.41
C ALA A 154 15.16 -3.65 -16.29
N ASP A 155 16.06 -2.95 -15.59
CA ASP A 155 16.75 -3.45 -14.41
C ASP A 155 15.81 -3.85 -13.28
N LEU A 156 14.64 -3.23 -13.19
CA LEU A 156 13.63 -3.56 -12.20
C LEU A 156 12.94 -4.91 -12.45
N LEU A 157 13.05 -5.48 -13.67
CA LEU A 157 12.48 -6.79 -13.98
C LEU A 157 13.10 -7.92 -13.13
N SER A 158 14.35 -7.73 -12.68
CA SER A 158 15.02 -8.68 -11.78
C SER A 158 14.49 -8.67 -10.35
N LEU A 159 13.79 -7.62 -9.96
CA LEU A 159 13.23 -7.50 -8.61
C LEU A 159 11.91 -8.26 -8.53
N PRO A 160 11.74 -9.15 -7.53
CA PRO A 160 10.47 -9.83 -7.32
C PRO A 160 9.34 -8.84 -7.05
N ILE A 161 8.17 -9.14 -7.62
CA ILE A 161 6.96 -8.35 -7.39
C ILE A 161 6.37 -8.71 -6.03
N VAL A 162 5.90 -7.70 -5.30
CA VAL A 162 5.01 -7.89 -4.17
C VAL A 162 3.62 -8.16 -4.72
N VAL A 163 3.12 -9.38 -4.54
CA VAL A 163 1.78 -9.76 -5.00
C VAL A 163 0.76 -9.08 -4.08
N GLN A 164 -0.15 -8.36 -4.67
CA GLN A 164 -1.36 -7.86 -4.02
C GLN A 164 -2.46 -8.87 -4.33
N GLU A 165 -2.67 -9.82 -3.43
CA GLU A 165 -3.84 -10.71 -3.48
C GLU A 165 -5.11 -9.99 -3.05
#